data_d13578a865f801863a6692cc573045ab
#
_entry.id   d13578a865f801863a6692cc573045ab
#
_cell.length_a   1.000
_cell.length_b   1.000
_cell.length_c   1.000
_cell.angle_alpha   90.00
_cell.angle_beta   90.00
_cell.angle_gamma   90.00
#
_symmetry.space_group_name_H-M   'P 1'
#
loop_
_entity.id
_entity.type
_entity.pdbx_description
1 polymer ?
#
loop_
_entity_poly.entity_id
_entity_poly.type
_entity_poly.pdbx_seq_one_letter_code
_entity_poly.pdbx_strand_id
1 'polypeptide(L)'
;MPERPDWYDVTQGSELLQGDLLRACPIPRVLGLEQWPLRAGQPLEVDITQEDVVIVSQSCDLANDKIHDVVLAQVLDWQVACRALLQQGNTFARSRQFRRALVAGNIPSLSLLHKHDSTPALGWSIVDFHRLFVVPKPVVMAVARAAGPRLRLRSPYREHLAQALARYFMRVGLPHDAQAFEHEGDVEG
;
A
#
# COMPACT_ATOMS: atom_id res chain seq x y z
N MET A 1 -5.97 14.88 -30.25
CA MET A 1 -5.05 14.43 -29.17
C MET A 1 -5.57 13.10 -28.71
N PRO A 2 -4.74 12.05 -28.55
CA PRO A 2 -5.24 10.82 -27.94
C PRO A 2 -5.79 11.15 -26.57
N GLU A 3 -6.98 10.64 -26.26
CA GLU A 3 -7.58 10.75 -24.93
C GLU A 3 -6.56 10.22 -23.91
N ARG A 4 -6.31 11.02 -22.87
CA ARG A 4 -5.44 10.57 -21.78
C ARG A 4 -6.12 9.38 -21.12
N PRO A 5 -5.42 8.27 -20.94
CA PRO A 5 -6.01 7.11 -20.28
C PRO A 5 -6.48 7.52 -18.89
N ASP A 6 -7.76 7.29 -18.62
CA ASP A 6 -8.34 7.56 -17.31
C ASP A 6 -7.90 6.46 -16.34
N TRP A 7 -7.08 6.83 -15.35
CA TRP A 7 -6.50 5.89 -14.39
C TRP A 7 -7.48 5.47 -13.31
N TYR A 8 -8.54 6.25 -13.11
CA TYR A 8 -9.39 6.12 -11.93
C TYR A 8 -10.87 6.12 -12.27
N ASP A 9 -11.61 5.34 -11.49
CA ASP A 9 -13.03 5.53 -11.26
C ASP A 9 -13.25 6.30 -9.95
N VAL A 10 -14.32 7.07 -9.88
CA VAL A 10 -14.78 7.66 -8.63
C VAL A 10 -15.80 6.73 -8.00
N THR A 11 -15.54 6.27 -6.78
CA THR A 11 -16.41 5.37 -6.02
C THR A 11 -16.72 5.95 -4.65
N GLN A 12 -17.76 5.41 -3.99
CA GLN A 12 -18.13 5.80 -2.63
C GLN A 12 -18.74 4.62 -1.86
N GLY A 13 -18.99 4.82 -0.57
CA GLY A 13 -19.56 3.79 0.29
C GLY A 13 -18.52 2.88 0.91
N SER A 14 -18.95 1.78 1.53
CA SER A 14 -18.10 0.90 2.33
C SER A 14 -17.49 -0.28 1.56
N GLU A 15 -17.88 -0.48 0.29
CA GLU A 15 -17.25 -1.51 -0.54
C GLU A 15 -15.77 -1.19 -0.76
N LEU A 16 -14.91 -2.16 -0.49
CA LEU A 16 -13.46 -2.02 -0.64
C LEU A 16 -12.95 -2.92 -1.76
N LEU A 17 -12.15 -2.36 -2.65
CA LEU A 17 -11.41 -3.14 -3.65
C LEU A 17 -9.95 -2.72 -3.67
N GLN A 18 -9.11 -3.59 -4.21
CA GLN A 18 -7.71 -3.26 -4.49
C GLN A 18 -7.63 -2.02 -5.38
N GLY A 19 -6.73 -1.11 -5.05
CA GLY A 19 -6.57 0.14 -5.78
C GLY A 19 -7.46 1.28 -5.28
N ASP A 20 -8.29 1.09 -4.23
CA ASP A 20 -8.97 2.20 -3.55
C ASP A 20 -7.97 3.09 -2.83
N LEU A 21 -8.02 4.39 -3.08
CA LEU A 21 -7.22 5.38 -2.38
C LEU A 21 -8.03 5.98 -1.23
N LEU A 22 -7.46 5.89 -0.03
CA LEU A 22 -8.07 6.43 1.19
C LEU A 22 -7.18 7.52 1.76
N ARG A 23 -7.78 8.66 2.09
CA ARG A 23 -7.07 9.77 2.71
C ARG A 23 -7.22 9.73 4.22
N ALA A 24 -6.17 10.19 4.91
CA ALA A 24 -6.15 10.33 6.36
C ALA A 24 -6.61 9.04 7.08
N CYS A 25 -6.21 7.87 6.57
CA CYS A 25 -6.50 6.60 7.21
C CYS A 25 -5.77 6.51 8.56
N PRO A 26 -6.46 6.20 9.68
CA PRO A 26 -5.82 6.08 10.97
C PRO A 26 -4.94 4.83 11.01
N ILE A 27 -3.66 5.02 11.25
CA ILE A 27 -2.66 3.96 11.37
C ILE A 27 -2.20 3.89 12.82
N PRO A 28 -2.57 2.86 13.58
CA PRO A 28 -2.11 2.69 14.95
C PRO A 28 -0.63 2.27 14.98
N ARG A 29 0.13 2.86 15.90
CA ARG A 29 1.51 2.50 16.21
C ARG A 29 1.62 2.21 17.70
N VAL A 30 2.05 1.02 18.05
CA VAL A 30 2.33 0.69 19.44
C VAL A 30 3.71 1.22 19.77
N LEU A 31 3.80 2.04 20.84
CA LEU A 31 5.05 2.60 21.34
C LEU A 31 5.62 1.72 22.45
N GLY A 32 6.93 1.80 22.65
CA GLY A 32 7.62 1.10 23.75
C GLY A 32 7.85 -0.40 23.50
N LEU A 33 7.59 -0.92 22.28
CA LEU A 33 7.86 -2.31 21.93
C LEU A 33 9.36 -2.67 21.92
N GLU A 34 10.24 -1.68 21.82
CA GLU A 34 11.69 -1.86 21.94
C GLU A 34 12.12 -2.36 23.33
N GLN A 35 11.23 -2.26 24.32
CA GLN A 35 11.45 -2.73 25.69
C GLN A 35 11.05 -4.21 25.88
N TRP A 36 10.95 -4.97 24.79
CA TRP A 36 10.61 -6.39 24.87
C TRP A 36 11.63 -7.22 25.68
N PRO A 37 11.18 -8.22 26.51
CA PRO A 37 9.80 -8.64 26.72
C PRO A 37 9.03 -7.70 27.66
N LEU A 38 7.76 -7.47 27.31
CA LEU A 38 6.87 -6.65 28.13
C LEU A 38 6.49 -7.37 29.42
N ARG A 39 6.36 -6.62 30.50
CA ARG A 39 5.87 -7.16 31.77
C ARG A 39 4.36 -7.43 31.69
N ALA A 40 3.90 -8.53 32.29
CA ALA A 40 2.47 -8.82 32.36
C ALA A 40 1.71 -7.63 33.02
N GLY A 41 0.64 -7.18 32.35
CA GLY A 41 -0.15 -6.03 32.79
C GLY A 41 0.46 -4.64 32.53
N GLN A 42 1.60 -4.56 31.85
CA GLN A 42 2.17 -3.27 31.45
C GLN A 42 1.26 -2.62 30.39
N PRO A 43 0.80 -1.37 30.63
CA PRO A 43 0.03 -0.65 29.61
C PRO A 43 0.91 -0.32 28.41
N LEU A 44 0.36 -0.51 27.21
CA LEU A 44 1.00 -0.08 25.97
C LEU A 44 0.44 1.26 25.56
N GLU A 45 1.32 2.18 25.20
CA GLU A 45 0.95 3.44 24.59
C GLU A 45 0.72 3.22 23.09
N VAL A 46 -0.39 3.75 22.56
CA VAL A 46 -0.72 3.67 21.12
C VAL A 46 -0.81 5.09 20.59
N ASP A 47 0.01 5.39 19.60
CA ASP A 47 -0.10 6.61 18.80
C ASP A 47 -0.90 6.30 17.53
N ILE A 48 -1.71 7.25 17.04
CA ILE A 48 -2.47 7.13 15.82
C ILE A 48 -2.04 8.22 14.85
N THR A 49 -1.35 7.83 13.79
CA THR A 49 -1.02 8.73 12.68
C THR A 49 -2.10 8.65 11.61
N GLN A 50 -2.28 9.73 10.85
CA GLN A 50 -3.16 9.75 9.67
C GLN A 50 -2.32 9.69 8.41
N GLU A 51 -2.57 8.68 7.57
CA GLU A 51 -1.79 8.44 6.35
C GLU A 51 -2.72 8.35 5.13
N ASP A 52 -2.28 8.92 4.01
CA ASP A 52 -2.91 8.62 2.73
C ASP A 52 -2.41 7.26 2.26
N VAL A 53 -3.32 6.38 1.86
CA VAL A 53 -2.99 4.99 1.56
C VAL A 53 -3.74 4.48 0.33
N VAL A 54 -3.21 3.41 -0.27
CA VAL A 54 -3.90 2.62 -1.29
C VAL A 54 -4.07 1.18 -0.79
N ILE A 55 -5.25 0.60 -1.04
CA ILE A 55 -5.52 -0.80 -0.72
C ILE A 55 -4.73 -1.68 -1.69
N VAL A 56 -3.90 -2.58 -1.15
CA VAL A 56 -3.12 -3.55 -1.92
C VAL A 56 -3.59 -5.01 -1.73
N SER A 57 -4.43 -5.29 -0.73
CA SER A 57 -5.13 -6.58 -0.62
C SER A 57 -5.99 -6.86 -1.85
N GLN A 58 -6.05 -8.13 -2.27
CA GLN A 58 -6.77 -8.52 -3.48
C GLN A 58 -8.27 -8.32 -3.37
N SER A 59 -8.89 -7.86 -4.47
CA SER A 59 -10.31 -7.57 -4.52
C SER A 59 -11.20 -8.78 -4.23
N CYS A 60 -10.80 -9.98 -4.69
CA CYS A 60 -11.55 -11.22 -4.45
C CYS A 60 -11.58 -11.61 -2.97
N ASP A 61 -10.51 -11.35 -2.21
CA ASP A 61 -10.45 -11.67 -0.79
C ASP A 61 -11.25 -10.67 0.03
N LEU A 62 -11.24 -9.39 -0.37
CA LEU A 62 -12.06 -8.35 0.22
C LEU A 62 -13.55 -8.58 0.00
N ALA A 63 -13.95 -8.91 -1.23
CA ALA A 63 -15.36 -9.09 -1.60
C ALA A 63 -15.99 -10.36 -1.00
N ASN A 64 -15.19 -11.41 -0.80
CA ASN A 64 -15.67 -12.70 -0.28
C ASN A 64 -15.41 -12.90 1.22
N ASP A 65 -15.07 -11.83 1.95
CA ASP A 65 -14.79 -11.87 3.40
C ASP A 65 -13.73 -12.90 3.84
N LYS A 66 -12.75 -13.17 2.95
CA LYS A 66 -11.68 -14.14 3.23
C LYS A 66 -10.58 -13.59 4.14
N ILE A 67 -10.53 -12.27 4.33
CA ILE A 67 -9.53 -11.61 5.16
C ILE A 67 -10.17 -10.70 6.20
N HIS A 68 -9.63 -10.71 7.42
CA HIS A 68 -10.04 -9.85 8.52
C HIS A 68 -9.28 -8.53 8.54
N ASP A 69 -8.07 -8.54 8.01
CA ASP A 69 -7.18 -7.40 7.98
C ASP A 69 -6.85 -7.01 6.53
N VAL A 70 -6.78 -5.71 6.28
CA VAL A 70 -6.50 -5.14 4.97
C VAL A 70 -5.07 -4.64 4.94
N VAL A 71 -4.31 -5.04 3.93
CA VAL A 71 -2.97 -4.51 3.68
C VAL A 71 -3.10 -3.23 2.86
N LEU A 72 -2.48 -2.18 3.37
CA LEU A 72 -2.43 -0.85 2.80
C LEU A 72 -0.98 -0.47 2.52
N ALA A 73 -0.74 0.30 1.46
CA ALA A 73 0.56 0.91 1.18
C ALA A 73 0.44 2.43 1.26
N GLN A 74 1.47 3.11 1.81
CA GLN A 74 1.48 4.56 1.92
C GLN A 74 1.47 5.22 0.55
N VAL A 75 0.65 6.26 0.41
CA VAL A 75 0.63 7.15 -0.75
C VAL A 75 1.21 8.51 -0.34
N LEU A 76 2.18 8.98 -1.10
CA LEU A 76 2.82 10.27 -0.88
C LEU A 76 2.69 11.15 -2.12
N ASP A 77 2.35 12.42 -1.92
CA ASP A 77 2.53 13.42 -2.97
C ASP A 77 3.98 13.42 -3.47
N TRP A 78 4.18 13.55 -4.77
CA TRP A 78 5.51 13.50 -5.39
C TRP A 78 6.48 14.52 -4.80
N GLN A 79 6.03 15.73 -4.51
CA GLN A 79 6.91 16.78 -3.96
C GLN A 79 7.34 16.43 -2.53
N VAL A 80 6.42 15.86 -1.74
CA VAL A 80 6.70 15.39 -0.37
C VAL A 80 7.69 14.23 -0.43
N ALA A 81 7.42 13.23 -1.26
CA ALA A 81 8.28 12.07 -1.43
C ALA A 81 9.69 12.45 -1.90
N CYS A 82 9.78 13.33 -2.90
CA CYS A 82 11.07 13.79 -3.42
C CYS A 82 11.89 14.51 -2.33
N ARG A 83 11.26 15.34 -1.49
CA ARG A 83 11.94 15.97 -0.35
C ARG A 83 12.42 14.96 0.68
N ALA A 84 11.60 13.96 1.01
CA ALA A 84 11.97 12.91 1.96
C ALA A 84 13.18 12.10 1.45
N LEU A 85 13.16 11.70 0.18
CA LEU A 85 14.29 10.98 -0.44
C LEU A 85 15.58 11.80 -0.42
N LEU A 86 15.48 13.11 -0.66
CA LEU A 86 16.65 14.01 -0.61
C LEU A 86 17.20 14.14 0.81
N GLN A 87 16.35 14.24 1.81
CA GLN A 87 16.77 14.28 3.22
C GLN A 87 17.46 12.98 3.66
N GLN A 88 17.10 11.85 3.04
CA GLN A 88 17.78 10.56 3.23
C GLN A 88 19.09 10.43 2.42
N GLY A 89 19.53 11.49 1.77
CA GLY A 89 20.76 11.50 0.97
C GLY A 89 20.62 11.00 -0.47
N ASN A 90 19.41 10.66 -0.91
CA ASN A 90 19.17 10.25 -2.29
C ASN A 90 19.05 11.46 -3.22
N THR A 91 20.20 12.05 -3.60
CA THR A 91 20.24 13.21 -4.52
C THR A 91 19.74 12.89 -5.93
N PHE A 92 19.75 11.61 -6.32
CA PHE A 92 19.28 11.13 -7.61
C PHE A 92 17.76 11.33 -7.79
N ALA A 93 16.98 11.41 -6.68
CA ALA A 93 15.54 11.62 -6.72
C ALA A 93 15.10 12.89 -7.51
N ARG A 94 15.93 13.91 -7.60
CA ARG A 94 15.68 15.12 -8.42
C ARG A 94 15.84 14.91 -9.92
N SER A 95 16.55 13.88 -10.33
CA SER A 95 16.98 13.72 -11.71
C SER A 95 15.82 13.34 -12.64
N ARG A 96 15.93 13.72 -13.91
CA ARG A 96 15.03 13.25 -14.96
C ARG A 96 15.13 11.72 -15.14
N GLN A 97 16.31 11.15 -14.91
CA GLN A 97 16.55 9.72 -15.00
C GLN A 97 15.78 8.95 -13.91
N PHE A 98 15.73 9.46 -12.68
CA PHE A 98 14.91 8.87 -11.61
C PHE A 98 13.43 8.85 -11.99
N ARG A 99 12.89 9.97 -12.51
CA ARG A 99 11.49 10.02 -12.97
C ARG A 99 11.23 9.03 -14.12
N ARG A 100 12.16 8.89 -15.06
CA ARG A 100 12.04 7.87 -16.12
C ARG A 100 12.06 6.45 -15.57
N ALA A 101 12.92 6.16 -14.61
CA ALA A 101 12.99 4.86 -13.94
C ALA A 101 11.69 4.56 -13.16
N LEU A 102 11.11 5.57 -12.50
CA LEU A 102 9.83 5.45 -11.80
C LEU A 102 8.69 5.14 -12.77
N VAL A 103 8.58 5.88 -13.88
CA VAL A 103 7.58 5.65 -14.94
C VAL A 103 7.73 4.25 -15.54
N ALA A 104 8.96 3.77 -15.74
CA ALA A 104 9.25 2.44 -16.28
C ALA A 104 9.06 1.30 -15.25
N GLY A 105 8.74 1.60 -13.98
CA GLY A 105 8.63 0.61 -12.91
C GLY A 105 9.96 -0.02 -12.52
N ASN A 106 11.09 0.65 -12.78
CA ASN A 106 12.45 0.18 -12.48
C ASN A 106 12.92 0.56 -11.07
N ILE A 107 12.04 1.13 -10.24
CA ILE A 107 12.28 1.37 -8.82
C ILE A 107 11.34 0.45 -8.04
N PRO A 108 11.80 -0.76 -7.67
CA PRO A 108 10.90 -1.80 -7.17
C PRO A 108 10.14 -1.44 -5.89
N SER A 109 10.68 -0.54 -5.06
CA SER A 109 10.04 -0.10 -3.82
C SER A 109 8.98 0.99 -4.02
N LEU A 110 8.88 1.56 -5.24
CA LEU A 110 7.97 2.68 -5.52
C LEU A 110 7.11 2.38 -6.74
N SER A 111 5.84 2.80 -6.70
CA SER A 111 4.95 2.78 -7.86
C SER A 111 4.37 4.18 -8.10
N LEU A 112 4.37 4.62 -9.35
CA LEU A 112 3.82 5.92 -9.72
C LEU A 112 2.29 5.86 -9.77
N LEU A 113 1.63 6.89 -9.25
CA LEU A 113 0.22 7.18 -9.45
C LEU A 113 0.06 8.44 -10.28
N HIS A 114 -0.73 8.34 -11.34
CA HIS A 114 -1.03 9.47 -12.22
C HIS A 114 -1.88 10.50 -11.48
N LYS A 115 -1.70 11.78 -11.82
CA LYS A 115 -2.57 12.84 -11.31
C LYS A 115 -4.01 12.69 -11.82
N HIS A 116 -4.96 13.14 -11.01
CA HIS A 116 -6.36 13.25 -11.34
C HIS A 116 -6.82 14.69 -11.06
N ASP A 117 -7.22 15.43 -12.10
CA ASP A 117 -7.48 16.85 -11.99
C ASP A 117 -8.94 17.17 -11.58
N SER A 118 -9.84 16.15 -11.59
CA SER A 118 -11.25 16.27 -11.17
C SER A 118 -11.43 15.93 -9.68
N THR A 119 -12.64 16.12 -9.14
CA THR A 119 -12.94 15.78 -7.74
C THR A 119 -13.31 14.31 -7.61
N PRO A 120 -12.66 13.58 -6.66
CA PRO A 120 -11.59 14.02 -5.76
C PRO A 120 -10.25 14.16 -6.48
N ALA A 121 -9.56 15.28 -6.29
CA ALA A 121 -8.31 15.57 -6.97
C ALA A 121 -7.13 14.78 -6.36
N LEU A 122 -6.17 14.38 -7.19
CA LEU A 122 -4.91 13.76 -6.80
C LEU A 122 -3.77 14.41 -7.59
N GLY A 123 -2.74 14.89 -6.92
CA GLY A 123 -1.48 15.27 -7.54
C GLY A 123 -0.69 14.07 -8.04
N TRP A 124 0.39 14.29 -8.80
CA TRP A 124 1.36 13.21 -9.03
C TRP A 124 1.79 12.63 -7.70
N SER A 125 1.63 11.34 -7.51
CA SER A 125 1.89 10.66 -6.24
C SER A 125 2.66 9.37 -6.45
N ILE A 126 3.24 8.84 -5.38
CA ILE A 126 3.89 7.54 -5.36
C ILE A 126 3.29 6.68 -4.26
N VAL A 127 3.27 5.38 -4.51
CA VAL A 127 3.07 4.34 -3.49
C VAL A 127 4.44 3.91 -3.00
N ASP A 128 4.66 3.92 -1.68
CA ASP A 128 5.90 3.44 -1.05
C ASP A 128 5.67 2.06 -0.42
N PHE A 129 6.26 1.03 -1.01
CA PHE A 129 6.15 -0.35 -0.51
C PHE A 129 7.04 -0.65 0.70
N HIS A 130 7.95 0.26 1.10
CA HIS A 130 8.61 0.14 2.41
C HIS A 130 7.66 0.44 3.58
N ARG A 131 6.53 1.08 3.30
CA ARG A 131 5.55 1.50 4.29
C ARG A 131 4.21 0.81 4.03
N LEU A 132 4.17 -0.45 4.43
CA LEU A 132 2.94 -1.25 4.42
C LEU A 132 2.32 -1.22 5.82
N PHE A 133 1.00 -1.14 5.85
CA PHE A 133 0.21 -1.16 7.07
C PHE A 133 -0.80 -2.28 7.00
N VAL A 134 -1.10 -2.85 8.15
CA VAL A 134 -2.16 -3.85 8.31
C VAL A 134 -3.21 -3.27 9.25
N VAL A 135 -4.43 -3.12 8.75
CA VAL A 135 -5.52 -2.47 9.49
C VAL A 135 -6.78 -3.34 9.42
N PRO A 136 -7.51 -3.54 10.53
CA PRO A 136 -8.74 -4.32 10.52
C PRO A 136 -9.74 -3.81 9.48
N LYS A 137 -10.32 -4.73 8.71
CA LYS A 137 -11.26 -4.42 7.62
C LYS A 137 -12.41 -3.50 8.06
N PRO A 138 -13.05 -3.69 9.24
CA PRO A 138 -14.11 -2.80 9.70
C PRO A 138 -13.67 -1.34 9.85
N VAL A 139 -12.42 -1.09 10.26
CA VAL A 139 -11.85 0.25 10.37
C VAL A 139 -11.70 0.87 8.99
N VAL A 140 -11.12 0.14 8.04
CA VAL A 140 -10.94 0.61 6.65
C VAL A 140 -12.29 0.90 5.99
N MET A 141 -13.32 0.05 6.22
CA MET A 141 -14.68 0.28 5.76
C MET A 141 -15.32 1.55 6.37
N ALA A 142 -15.06 1.81 7.65
CA ALA A 142 -15.55 3.03 8.32
C ALA A 142 -14.89 4.27 7.72
N VAL A 143 -13.58 4.25 7.48
CA VAL A 143 -12.83 5.31 6.80
C VAL A 143 -13.38 5.54 5.38
N ALA A 144 -13.56 4.49 4.59
CA ALA A 144 -14.09 4.58 3.23
C ALA A 144 -15.50 5.19 3.18
N ARG A 145 -16.33 4.86 4.16
CA ARG A 145 -17.69 5.44 4.29
C ARG A 145 -17.64 6.91 4.68
N ALA A 146 -16.77 7.27 5.61
CA ALA A 146 -16.65 8.64 6.11
C ALA A 146 -16.00 9.60 5.09
N ALA A 147 -15.07 9.09 4.28
CA ALA A 147 -14.35 9.87 3.28
C ALA A 147 -15.24 10.36 2.12
N GLY A 148 -16.42 9.75 1.90
CA GLY A 148 -17.24 10.05 0.74
C GLY A 148 -16.64 9.55 -0.58
N PRO A 149 -16.71 10.34 -1.68
CA PRO A 149 -16.14 9.96 -2.95
C PRO A 149 -14.61 9.78 -2.88
N ARG A 150 -14.10 8.67 -3.41
CA ARG A 150 -12.67 8.34 -3.47
C ARG A 150 -12.28 7.81 -4.83
N LEU A 151 -10.99 7.88 -5.15
CA LEU A 151 -10.44 7.32 -6.37
C LEU A 151 -10.20 5.82 -6.21
N ARG A 152 -10.48 5.07 -7.26
CA ARG A 152 -10.20 3.64 -7.41
C ARG A 152 -9.43 3.42 -8.70
N LEU A 153 -8.28 2.75 -8.63
CA LEU A 153 -7.52 2.38 -9.82
C LEU A 153 -8.34 1.48 -10.75
N ARG A 154 -8.41 1.84 -12.02
CA ARG A 154 -8.99 1.03 -13.09
C ARG A 154 -8.01 -0.04 -13.58
N SER A 155 -8.53 -1.05 -14.23
CA SER A 155 -7.70 -1.94 -15.07
C SER A 155 -7.13 -1.12 -16.26
N PRO A 156 -5.85 -1.30 -16.62
CA PRO A 156 -4.87 -2.25 -16.08
C PRO A 156 -4.01 -1.69 -14.92
N TYR A 157 -4.25 -0.47 -14.44
CA TYR A 157 -3.40 0.20 -13.43
C TYR A 157 -3.45 -0.47 -12.06
N ARG A 158 -4.60 -1.03 -11.70
CA ARG A 158 -4.76 -1.84 -10.49
C ARG A 158 -3.88 -3.10 -10.54
N GLU A 159 -3.88 -3.79 -11.66
CA GLU A 159 -3.07 -4.98 -11.91
C GLU A 159 -1.56 -4.63 -11.94
N HIS A 160 -1.21 -3.47 -12.49
CA HIS A 160 0.17 -2.96 -12.46
C HIS A 160 0.64 -2.69 -11.03
N LEU A 161 -0.23 -2.12 -10.17
CA LEU A 161 0.08 -1.93 -8.75
C LEU A 161 0.33 -3.28 -8.05
N ALA A 162 -0.53 -4.28 -8.29
CA ALA A 162 -0.38 -5.63 -7.74
C ALA A 162 0.93 -6.28 -8.17
N GLN A 163 1.28 -6.19 -9.46
CA GLN A 163 2.53 -6.70 -10.00
C GLN A 163 3.76 -5.96 -9.44
N ALA A 164 3.66 -4.65 -9.22
CA ALA A 164 4.73 -3.86 -8.62
C ALA A 164 5.01 -4.31 -7.18
N LEU A 165 3.96 -4.53 -6.38
CA LEU A 165 4.08 -5.06 -5.02
C LEU A 165 4.67 -6.48 -5.02
N ALA A 166 4.21 -7.36 -5.91
CA ALA A 166 4.77 -8.71 -6.04
C ALA A 166 6.27 -8.66 -6.37
N ARG A 167 6.68 -7.84 -7.35
CA ARG A 167 8.10 -7.65 -7.68
C ARG A 167 8.92 -7.09 -6.53
N TYR A 168 8.34 -6.26 -5.68
CA TYR A 168 9.00 -5.74 -4.49
C TYR A 168 9.40 -6.89 -3.54
N PHE A 169 8.53 -7.87 -3.32
CA PHE A 169 8.81 -9.03 -2.46
C PHE A 169 9.63 -10.13 -3.13
N MET A 170 9.55 -10.28 -4.46
CA MET A 170 10.25 -11.33 -5.21
C MET A 170 11.76 -11.11 -5.37
N ARG A 171 12.36 -10.16 -4.65
CA ARG A 171 13.78 -9.82 -4.78
C ARG A 171 14.75 -10.91 -4.31
N VAL A 172 14.27 -11.87 -3.53
CA VAL A 172 15.07 -12.97 -2.99
C VAL A 172 14.48 -14.26 -3.49
N GLY A 173 15.27 -15.04 -4.24
CA GLY A 173 14.91 -16.41 -4.59
C GLY A 173 14.82 -17.26 -3.31
N LEU A 174 13.73 -18.01 -3.16
CA LEU A 174 13.64 -19.02 -2.11
C LEU A 174 14.60 -20.16 -2.46
N PRO A 175 15.40 -20.68 -1.51
CA PRO A 175 16.13 -21.91 -1.72
C PRO A 175 15.14 -23.06 -2.00
N HIS A 176 15.37 -23.79 -3.08
CA HIS A 176 14.49 -24.88 -3.54
C HIS A 176 14.70 -26.19 -2.77
N ASP A 177 15.19 -26.16 -1.55
CA ASP A 177 15.41 -27.37 -0.75
C ASP A 177 14.28 -27.57 0.28
N ALA A 178 13.11 -27.90 -0.25
CA ALA A 178 11.94 -28.25 0.56
C ALA A 178 11.61 -29.76 0.50
N GLN A 179 12.48 -30.60 -0.09
CA GLN A 179 12.24 -32.04 -0.22
C GLN A 179 12.09 -32.74 1.14
N ALA A 180 12.71 -32.19 2.18
CA ALA A 180 12.56 -32.72 3.54
C ALA A 180 11.12 -32.57 4.08
N PHE A 181 10.38 -31.54 3.65
CA PHE A 181 8.99 -31.31 4.08
C PHE A 181 8.00 -32.31 3.49
N GLU A 182 8.28 -32.87 2.29
CA GLU A 182 7.44 -33.90 1.66
C GLU A 182 7.41 -35.21 2.46
N HIS A 183 8.35 -35.38 3.41
CA HIS A 183 8.48 -36.55 4.27
C HIS A 183 8.10 -36.28 5.73
N GLU A 184 7.66 -35.07 6.09
CA GLU A 184 7.04 -34.82 7.39
C GLU A 184 5.64 -35.44 7.40
N GLY A 185 5.44 -36.37 8.36
CA GLY A 185 4.22 -37.14 8.48
C GLY A 185 2.97 -36.30 8.58
N ASP A 186 1.87 -36.83 8.09
CA ASP A 186 0.54 -36.23 8.19
C ASP A 186 0.22 -35.84 9.63
N VAL A 187 -0.29 -34.63 9.81
CA VAL A 187 -0.82 -34.20 11.10
C VAL A 187 -1.98 -35.09 11.46
N GLU A 188 -1.81 -35.96 12.45
CA GLU A 188 -2.90 -36.79 13.02
C GLU A 188 -4.02 -35.83 13.49
N GLY A 189 -5.23 -35.98 12.88
CA GLY A 189 -6.43 -35.20 13.16
C GLY A 189 -7.15 -35.63 14.44
#